data_1b645b54330f9210c79a809003b49aba
#
_entry.id   1b645b54330f9210c79a809003b49aba
#
_cell.length_a   1.000
_cell.length_b   1.000
_cell.length_c   1.000
_cell.angle_alpha   90.00
_cell.angle_beta   90.00
_cell.angle_gamma   90.00
#
_symmetry.space_group_name_H-M   'P 1'
#
loop_
_entity.id
_entity.type
_entity.pdbx_description
1 polymer ?
#
loop_
_entity_poly.entity_id
_entity_poly.type
_entity_poly.pdbx_seq_one_letter_code
_entity_poly.pdbx_strand_id
1 'polypeptide(L)'
;TDQAALAQFGEHIVLTAAQLPKVANASPLVLPLTFRSLAALEADFTLFVHVFGPLEPAGQQPPALLSQWDGWPLHDNFATSGWKAAERLGFRVAVPLPANAPPGEYRVELGWYESSTGARLPVSAAKREIHDNVLVLGNFILSEN
;
A
#
# COMPACT_ATOMS: atom_id res chain seq x y z
N THR A 1 16.26 -16.09 -10.28
CA THR A 1 16.85 -14.96 -9.55
C THR A 1 15.82 -14.32 -8.64
N ASP A 2 16.24 -14.00 -7.45
CA ASP A 2 15.35 -13.30 -6.53
C ASP A 2 15.13 -11.89 -7.03
N GLN A 3 13.88 -11.48 -7.05
CA GLN A 3 13.59 -10.09 -7.31
C GLN A 3 14.07 -9.25 -6.13
N ALA A 4 14.68 -8.12 -6.42
CA ALA A 4 15.07 -7.21 -5.37
C ALA A 4 13.84 -6.73 -4.62
N ALA A 5 13.93 -6.67 -3.30
CA ALA A 5 12.84 -6.18 -2.49
C ALA A 5 12.60 -4.69 -2.77
N LEU A 6 11.36 -4.31 -2.97
CA LEU A 6 11.00 -2.90 -3.10
C LEU A 6 10.98 -2.22 -1.75
N ALA A 7 10.55 -2.93 -0.71
CA ALA A 7 10.49 -2.41 0.65
C ALA A 7 10.38 -3.58 1.62
N GLN A 8 10.75 -3.32 2.87
CA GLN A 8 10.59 -4.28 3.96
C GLN A 8 9.82 -3.62 5.09
N PHE A 9 8.84 -4.35 5.63
CA PHE A 9 8.00 -3.91 6.72
C PHE A 9 8.27 -4.80 7.93
N GLY A 10 8.78 -4.20 9.00
CA GLY A 10 9.21 -4.97 10.16
C GLY A 10 10.36 -5.90 9.80
N GLU A 11 10.41 -7.06 10.44
CA GLU A 11 11.50 -8.00 10.25
C GLU A 11 11.22 -9.04 9.17
N HIS A 12 9.94 -9.26 8.80
CA HIS A 12 9.57 -10.47 8.06
C HIS A 12 8.72 -10.24 6.81
N ILE A 13 8.15 -9.07 6.60
CA ILE A 13 7.27 -8.84 5.45
C ILE A 13 8.01 -8.01 4.41
N VAL A 14 8.06 -8.52 3.18
CA VAL A 14 8.78 -7.86 2.09
C VAL A 14 7.84 -7.66 0.92
N LEU A 15 7.80 -6.43 0.39
CA LEU A 15 7.11 -6.14 -0.86
C LEU A 15 8.06 -6.42 -2.00
N THR A 16 7.71 -7.37 -2.88
CA THR A 16 8.56 -7.77 -3.99
C THR A 16 8.09 -7.23 -5.32
N ALA A 17 6.81 -6.93 -5.47
CA ALA A 17 6.28 -6.37 -6.70
C ALA A 17 5.06 -5.51 -6.40
N ALA A 18 4.93 -4.43 -7.14
CA ALA A 18 3.77 -3.54 -7.04
C ALA A 18 3.56 -2.88 -8.39
N GLN A 19 2.29 -2.71 -8.76
CA GLN A 19 1.95 -1.97 -9.96
C GLN A 19 1.00 -0.86 -9.59
N LEU A 20 1.37 0.37 -9.93
CA LEU A 20 0.54 1.54 -9.77
C LEU A 20 0.25 2.09 -11.16
N PRO A 21 -1.02 2.16 -11.58
CA PRO A 21 -1.32 2.75 -12.88
C PRO A 21 -0.90 4.22 -12.89
N LYS A 22 -0.44 4.71 -14.03
CA LYS A 22 -0.09 6.12 -14.16
C LYS A 22 -1.33 6.99 -14.24
N VAL A 23 -2.40 6.46 -14.79
CA VAL A 23 -3.66 7.17 -14.96
C VAL A 23 -4.81 6.26 -14.55
N ALA A 24 -5.72 6.79 -13.77
CA ALA A 24 -6.97 6.11 -13.43
C ALA A 24 -8.13 7.00 -13.87
N ASN A 25 -9.22 6.39 -14.35
CA ASN A 25 -10.39 7.14 -14.81
C ASN A 25 -11.68 6.69 -14.17
N ALA A 26 -11.60 5.74 -13.24
CA ALA A 26 -12.79 5.21 -12.57
C ALA A 26 -12.38 4.52 -11.27
N SER A 27 -13.33 4.38 -10.39
CA SER A 27 -13.20 3.56 -9.17
C SER A 27 -13.44 2.10 -9.50
N PRO A 28 -12.77 1.16 -8.83
CA PRO A 28 -11.73 1.41 -7.80
C PRO A 28 -10.35 1.57 -8.42
N LEU A 29 -9.43 2.13 -7.64
CA LEU A 29 -8.02 2.07 -7.98
C LEU A 29 -7.53 0.67 -7.65
N VAL A 30 -7.06 -0.07 -8.63
CA VAL A 30 -6.62 -1.46 -8.43
C VAL A 30 -5.11 -1.52 -8.41
N LEU A 31 -4.57 -2.09 -7.34
CA LEU A 31 -3.14 -2.20 -7.12
C LEU A 31 -2.75 -3.68 -6.99
N PRO A 32 -2.14 -4.28 -8.03
CA PRO A 32 -1.54 -5.59 -7.87
C PRO A 32 -0.29 -5.49 -7.00
N LEU A 33 -0.26 -6.27 -5.93
CA LEU A 33 0.84 -6.28 -4.97
C LEU A 33 1.29 -7.71 -4.74
N THR A 34 2.59 -7.91 -4.55
CA THR A 34 3.13 -9.21 -4.16
C THR A 34 4.01 -9.02 -2.95
N PHE A 35 3.71 -9.79 -1.90
CA PHE A 35 4.48 -9.80 -0.67
C PHE A 35 5.08 -11.17 -0.46
N ARG A 36 6.17 -11.20 0.29
CA ARG A 36 6.83 -12.44 0.70
C ARG A 36 7.12 -12.34 2.19
N SER A 37 6.87 -13.42 2.92
CA SER A 37 7.29 -13.49 4.31
C SER A 37 8.67 -14.14 4.41
N LEU A 38 9.55 -13.58 5.23
CA LEU A 38 10.87 -14.15 5.46
C LEU A 38 10.84 -15.25 6.51
N ALA A 39 9.80 -15.29 7.32
CA ALA A 39 9.59 -16.28 8.36
C ALA A 39 8.10 -16.46 8.60
N ALA A 40 7.71 -17.52 9.28
CA ALA A 40 6.33 -17.67 9.71
C ALA A 40 5.97 -16.55 10.67
N LEU A 41 4.80 -15.97 10.49
CA LEU A 41 4.36 -14.82 11.30
C LEU A 41 3.50 -15.33 12.46
N GLU A 42 3.78 -14.84 13.66
CA GLU A 42 3.06 -15.26 14.86
C GLU A 42 1.86 -14.37 15.18
N ALA A 43 1.81 -13.18 14.58
CA ALA A 43 0.75 -12.21 14.82
C ALA A 43 0.04 -11.88 13.52
N ASP A 44 -1.14 -11.32 13.64
CA ASP A 44 -1.86 -10.81 12.48
C ASP A 44 -1.55 -9.34 12.29
N PHE A 45 -1.22 -9.00 11.05
CA PHE A 45 -0.94 -7.63 10.63
C PHE A 45 -1.94 -7.24 9.55
N THR A 46 -2.36 -5.99 9.57
CA THR A 46 -3.30 -5.45 8.60
C THR A 46 -2.56 -4.57 7.62
N LEU A 47 -2.77 -4.80 6.33
CA LEU A 47 -2.27 -3.94 5.27
C LEU A 47 -3.17 -2.72 5.17
N PHE A 48 -2.58 -1.54 5.08
CA PHE A 48 -3.35 -0.34 4.79
C PHE A 48 -2.80 0.34 3.55
N VAL A 49 -3.71 0.92 2.77
CA VAL A 49 -3.39 1.70 1.58
C VAL A 49 -4.15 3.00 1.69
N HIS A 50 -3.44 4.11 1.59
CA HIS A 50 -4.02 5.45 1.67
C HIS A 50 -3.80 6.18 0.35
N VAL A 51 -4.81 6.92 -0.09
CA VAL A 51 -4.73 7.79 -1.26
C VAL A 51 -4.92 9.22 -0.79
N PHE A 52 -3.93 10.06 -1.06
CA PHE A 52 -3.93 11.47 -0.67
C PHE A 52 -3.97 12.36 -1.90
N GLY A 53 -4.71 13.43 -1.83
CA GLY A 53 -4.73 14.43 -2.89
C GLY A 53 -6.05 15.16 -3.00
N PRO A 54 -6.22 15.98 -4.04
CA PRO A 54 -5.26 16.26 -5.11
C PRO A 54 -4.01 16.96 -4.58
N LEU A 55 -2.86 16.65 -5.18
CA LEU A 55 -1.60 17.25 -4.77
C LEU A 55 -1.52 18.68 -5.32
N GLU A 56 -1.19 19.59 -4.42
CA GLU A 56 -1.05 20.99 -4.79
C GLU A 56 0.41 21.31 -5.10
N PRO A 57 0.68 22.44 -5.76
CA PRO A 57 2.06 22.86 -5.96
C PRO A 57 2.83 22.93 -4.65
N ALA A 58 4.14 22.75 -4.75
CA ALA A 58 5.02 22.75 -3.57
C ALA A 58 4.82 24.02 -2.74
N GLY A 59 4.76 23.86 -1.42
CA GLY A 59 4.55 24.96 -0.49
C GLY A 59 3.10 25.20 -0.14
N GLN A 60 2.20 24.46 -0.75
CA GLN A 60 0.78 24.56 -0.41
C GLN A 60 0.45 23.63 0.75
N GLN A 61 -0.82 23.56 1.10
CA GLN A 61 -1.27 22.74 2.22
C GLN A 61 -0.96 21.26 2.00
N PRO A 62 -0.73 20.49 3.09
CA PRO A 62 -0.59 19.06 2.95
C PRO A 62 -1.83 18.45 2.28
N PRO A 63 -1.65 17.43 1.45
CA PRO A 63 -2.79 16.80 0.78
C PRO A 63 -3.70 16.11 1.77
N ALA A 64 -4.99 16.13 1.49
CA ALA A 64 -5.98 15.47 2.32
C ALA A 64 -6.10 13.99 1.96
N LEU A 65 -6.47 13.17 2.93
CA LEU A 65 -6.79 11.77 2.68
C LEU A 65 -8.09 11.70 1.87
N LEU A 66 -7.98 11.14 0.67
CA LEU A 66 -9.14 10.97 -0.20
C LEU A 66 -9.86 9.66 0.09
N SER A 67 -9.09 8.58 0.25
CA SER A 67 -9.65 7.24 0.40
C SER A 67 -8.64 6.33 1.05
N GLN A 68 -9.13 5.21 1.59
CA GLN A 68 -8.26 4.22 2.20
C GLN A 68 -8.86 2.83 2.07
N TRP A 69 -8.00 1.85 2.18
CA TRP A 69 -8.36 0.44 2.27
C TRP A 69 -7.51 -0.20 3.34
N ASP A 70 -8.14 -0.94 4.25
CA ASP A 70 -7.44 -1.68 5.29
C ASP A 70 -7.96 -3.10 5.25
N GLY A 71 -7.06 -4.08 5.34
CA GLY A 71 -7.51 -5.46 5.34
C GLY A 71 -6.39 -6.47 5.22
N TRP A 72 -6.79 -7.70 5.01
CA TRP A 72 -5.91 -8.83 4.76
C TRP A 72 -5.96 -9.18 3.28
N PRO A 73 -4.93 -9.90 2.78
CA PRO A 73 -4.96 -10.36 1.39
C PRO A 73 -6.18 -11.24 1.07
N LEU A 74 -6.49 -11.34 -0.23
CA LEU A 74 -7.56 -12.18 -0.74
C LEU A 74 -8.91 -11.83 -0.11
N HIS A 75 -9.24 -10.53 -0.09
CA HIS A 75 -10.52 -10.03 0.43
C HIS A 75 -10.74 -10.41 1.90
N ASP A 76 -9.67 -10.23 2.69
CA ASP A 76 -9.68 -10.53 4.14
C ASP A 76 -9.79 -12.02 4.46
N ASN A 77 -9.45 -12.88 3.51
CA ASN A 77 -9.54 -14.30 3.72
C ASN A 77 -8.24 -14.95 4.15
N PHE A 78 -7.14 -14.21 4.22
CA PHE A 78 -5.85 -14.80 4.53
C PHE A 78 -5.06 -13.92 5.48
N ALA A 79 -5.27 -14.14 6.79
CA ALA A 79 -4.54 -13.44 7.83
C ALA A 79 -3.06 -13.77 7.79
N THR A 80 -2.20 -12.80 8.18
CA THR A 80 -0.75 -12.99 8.11
C THR A 80 -0.26 -14.11 9.02
N SER A 81 -0.96 -14.42 10.10
CA SER A 81 -0.58 -15.54 10.95
C SER A 81 -0.64 -16.89 10.24
N GLY A 82 -1.31 -16.96 9.07
CA GLY A 82 -1.31 -18.15 8.24
C GLY A 82 -0.19 -18.23 7.23
N TRP A 83 0.66 -17.21 7.15
CA TRP A 83 1.74 -17.19 6.16
C TRP A 83 2.91 -18.05 6.63
N LYS A 84 3.46 -18.82 5.70
CA LYS A 84 4.63 -19.64 5.96
C LYS A 84 5.89 -18.91 5.48
N ALA A 85 7.04 -19.30 6.04
CA ALA A 85 8.32 -18.72 5.63
C ALA A 85 8.53 -18.88 4.13
N ALA A 86 9.05 -17.83 3.49
CA ALA A 86 9.34 -17.75 2.05
C ALA A 86 8.11 -17.85 1.15
N GLU A 87 6.91 -17.85 1.72
CA GLU A 87 5.69 -17.88 0.91
C GLU A 87 5.47 -16.53 0.24
N ARG A 88 5.17 -16.57 -1.05
CA ARG A 88 4.82 -15.38 -1.81
C ARG A 88 3.32 -15.33 -2.00
N LEU A 89 2.77 -14.13 -1.87
CA LEU A 89 1.34 -13.95 -2.01
C LEU A 89 1.09 -12.71 -2.87
N GLY A 90 0.55 -12.96 -4.07
CA GLY A 90 0.13 -11.90 -4.98
C GLY A 90 -1.36 -11.71 -4.90
N PHE A 91 -1.80 -10.46 -4.82
CA PHE A 91 -3.22 -10.15 -4.76
C PHE A 91 -3.45 -8.73 -5.24
N ARG A 92 -4.71 -8.39 -5.44
CA ARG A 92 -5.09 -7.05 -5.87
C ARG A 92 -5.83 -6.35 -4.77
N VAL A 93 -5.42 -5.12 -4.48
CA VAL A 93 -6.12 -4.24 -3.55
C VAL A 93 -6.96 -3.29 -4.37
N ALA A 94 -8.25 -3.23 -4.10
CA ALA A 94 -9.16 -2.33 -4.79
C ALA A 94 -9.54 -1.19 -3.85
N VAL A 95 -8.95 -0.02 -4.06
CA VAL A 95 -9.19 1.15 -3.21
C VAL A 95 -10.34 1.94 -3.82
N PRO A 96 -11.45 2.14 -3.10
CA PRO A 96 -12.56 2.90 -3.66
C PRO A 96 -12.17 4.36 -3.87
N LEU A 97 -12.62 4.94 -4.96
CA LEU A 97 -12.41 6.36 -5.23
C LEU A 97 -13.79 7.04 -5.25
N PRO A 98 -13.97 8.12 -4.48
CA PRO A 98 -15.25 8.82 -4.49
C PRO A 98 -15.62 9.31 -5.88
N ALA A 99 -16.90 9.23 -6.22
CA ALA A 99 -17.38 9.65 -7.55
C ALA A 99 -17.11 11.14 -7.81
N ASN A 100 -17.04 11.94 -6.75
CA ASN A 100 -16.81 13.37 -6.86
C ASN A 100 -15.35 13.78 -6.64
N ALA A 101 -14.43 12.81 -6.66
CA ALA A 101 -13.01 13.13 -6.49
C ALA A 101 -12.54 14.04 -7.61
N PRO A 102 -11.89 15.18 -7.29
CA PRO A 102 -11.42 16.09 -8.34
C PRO A 102 -10.36 15.44 -9.22
N PRO A 103 -10.35 15.74 -10.53
CA PRO A 103 -9.23 15.34 -11.37
C PRO A 103 -7.93 15.95 -10.87
N GLY A 104 -6.83 15.25 -11.03
CA GLY A 104 -5.54 15.74 -10.61
C GLY A 104 -4.59 14.63 -10.23
N GLU A 105 -3.49 15.02 -9.61
CA GLU A 105 -2.47 14.08 -9.17
C GLU A 105 -2.72 13.66 -7.74
N TYR A 106 -2.56 12.36 -7.47
CA TYR A 106 -2.78 11.78 -6.15
C TYR A 106 -1.59 10.91 -5.77
N ARG A 107 -1.32 10.79 -4.48
CA ARG A 107 -0.24 9.97 -3.94
C ARG A 107 -0.80 8.74 -3.26
N VAL A 108 -0.16 7.59 -3.49
CA VAL A 108 -0.53 6.32 -2.87
C VAL A 108 0.54 5.95 -1.86
N GLU A 109 0.11 5.66 -0.63
CA GLU A 109 0.97 5.21 0.46
C GLU A 109 0.45 3.89 1.00
N LEU A 110 1.36 3.04 1.47
CA LEU A 110 0.95 1.78 2.09
C LEU A 110 1.87 1.39 3.23
N GLY A 111 1.35 0.54 4.08
CA GLY A 111 2.09 0.00 5.20
C GLY A 111 1.33 -1.13 5.86
N TRP A 112 1.91 -1.65 6.93
CA TRP A 112 1.31 -2.71 7.73
C TRP A 112 1.29 -2.27 9.19
N TYR A 113 0.24 -2.62 9.92
CA TYR A 113 0.18 -2.42 11.36
C TYR A 113 -0.26 -3.71 12.05
N GLU A 114 0.14 -3.86 13.31
CA GLU A 114 -0.30 -5.00 14.09
C GLU A 114 -1.79 -4.86 14.37
N SER A 115 -2.56 -5.89 14.02
CA SER A 115 -4.02 -5.80 14.06
C SER A 115 -4.56 -5.57 15.45
N SER A 116 -3.89 -6.13 16.48
CA SER A 116 -4.37 -6.02 17.86
C SER A 116 -4.05 -4.69 18.53
N THR A 117 -3.02 -3.98 18.08
CA THR A 117 -2.54 -2.75 18.73
C THR A 117 -2.64 -1.51 17.86
N GLY A 118 -2.68 -1.69 16.52
CA GLY A 118 -2.61 -0.57 15.59
C GLY A 118 -1.20 -0.03 15.37
N ALA A 119 -0.19 -0.63 15.98
CA ALA A 119 1.19 -0.14 15.84
C ALA A 119 1.72 -0.46 14.45
N ARG A 120 2.19 0.54 13.73
CA ARG A 120 2.75 0.36 12.39
C ARG A 120 4.09 -0.32 12.46
N LEU A 121 4.36 -1.21 11.48
CA LEU A 121 5.66 -1.82 11.33
C LEU A 121 6.64 -0.81 10.74
N PRO A 122 7.90 -0.80 11.22
CA PRO A 122 8.93 0.04 10.62
C PRO A 122 9.13 -0.34 9.14
N VAL A 123 9.39 0.65 8.30
CA VAL A 123 9.56 0.45 6.87
C VAL A 123 10.98 0.81 6.47
N SER A 124 11.59 0.00 5.60
CA SER A 124 12.84 0.34 4.96
C SER A 124 12.74 0.08 3.46
N ALA A 125 13.35 0.97 2.67
CA ALA A 125 13.37 0.85 1.23
C ALA A 125 14.56 1.62 0.69
N ALA A 126 15.20 1.09 -0.37
CA ALA A 126 16.41 1.70 -0.90
C ALA A 126 16.14 2.90 -1.81
N LYS A 127 15.00 2.89 -2.54
CA LYS A 127 14.76 3.84 -3.62
C LYS A 127 13.40 4.52 -3.54
N ARG A 128 12.71 4.42 -2.41
CA ARG A 128 11.38 5.01 -2.27
C ARG A 128 11.31 5.85 -1.01
N GLU A 129 10.44 6.83 -1.04
CA GLU A 129 10.23 7.72 0.10
C GLU A 129 9.50 6.99 1.22
N ILE A 130 9.89 7.25 2.45
CA ILE A 130 9.29 6.68 3.65
C ILE A 130 9.05 7.82 4.63
N HIS A 131 7.88 7.84 5.26
CA HIS A 131 7.63 8.73 6.38
C HIS A 131 6.59 8.07 7.31
N ASP A 132 6.74 8.28 8.61
CA ASP A 132 5.80 7.79 9.63
C ASP A 132 5.50 6.28 9.48
N ASN A 133 6.53 5.48 9.14
CA ASN A 133 6.40 4.05 8.91
C ASN A 133 5.40 3.72 7.81
N VAL A 134 5.44 4.52 6.74
CA VAL A 134 4.63 4.36 5.54
C VAL A 134 5.53 4.43 4.34
N LEU A 135 5.30 3.55 3.38
CA LEU A 135 5.98 3.59 2.09
C LEU A 135 5.18 4.42 1.11
N VAL A 136 5.82 5.40 0.48
CA VAL A 136 5.21 6.12 -0.64
C VAL A 136 5.38 5.24 -1.88
N LEU A 137 4.28 4.67 -2.37
CA LEU A 137 4.32 3.78 -3.53
C LEU A 137 4.56 4.56 -4.81
N GLY A 138 3.94 5.72 -4.93
CA GLY A 138 4.06 6.59 -6.09
C GLY A 138 2.83 7.46 -6.25
N ASN A 139 2.71 8.07 -7.42
CA ASN A 139 1.60 8.97 -7.74
C ASN A 139 0.87 8.47 -8.98
N PHE A 140 -0.40 8.83 -9.08
CA PHE A 140 -1.19 8.59 -10.29
C PHE A 140 -2.02 9.82 -10.61
N ILE A 141 -2.47 9.91 -11.86
CA ILE A 141 -3.35 10.98 -12.31
C ILE A 141 -4.76 10.44 -12.37
N LEU A 142 -5.69 11.12 -11.70
CA LEU A 142 -7.11 10.83 -11.83
C LEU A 142 -7.63 11.73 -12.95
N SER A 143 -8.08 11.11 -14.03
CA SER A 143 -8.54 11.85 -15.20
C SER A 143 -10.01 12.19 -15.08
N GLU A 144 -10.44 13.19 -15.84
CA GLU A 144 -11.86 13.47 -15.99
C GLU A 144 -12.54 12.38 -16.80
N ASN A 145 -13.76 12.07 -16.43
CA ASN A 145 -14.59 11.18 -17.22
C ASN A 145 -15.33 11.97 -18.29
#